data_fc38139539408e3b05578594c73e4174
#
_entry.id   fc38139539408e3b05578594c73e4174
#
_cell.length_a   1.000
_cell.length_b   1.000
_cell.length_c   1.000
_cell.angle_alpha   90.00
_cell.angle_beta   90.00
_cell.angle_gamma   90.00
#
_symmetry.space_group_name_H-M   'P 1'
#
loop_
_entity.id
_entity.type
_entity.pdbx_description
1 polymer ?
#
loop_
_entity_poly.entity_id
_entity_poly.type
_entity_poly.pdbx_seq_one_letter_code
_entity_poly.pdbx_strand_id
1 'polypeptide(L)'
;MKIKSYLLAGLATFALASCDDSFNDWSEQPGNPQGEAVAFGNGSVAAVDVIDFAQITESTDSVQICNITKAPTSSNTAYTPKYTLRINYKKNNEQKTEVLKMGSTGKVKYADFKKFVENTYGKKPVVNDIQAKVRATLSMNGNTNASFLDSENFIIKAKPDAPEIASTYYVIGGTLNWAESARTKKQKFIRTHADVYDDPVFTAVIPANAGGETWFGIGSGETCDEIANKNEWKHVLGTTKGNGSNGVDVEESLDTREHIGNAGSFKVSTDKK
;
A
#
# COMPACT_ATOMS: atom_id res chain seq x y z
N MET A 1 15.97 65.71 -32.49
CA MET A 1 16.34 64.49 -31.74
C MET A 1 16.68 64.70 -30.24
N LYS A 2 16.26 65.81 -29.67
CA LYS A 2 16.55 66.14 -28.25
C LYS A 2 15.35 66.05 -27.32
N ILE A 3 14.14 65.98 -27.84
CA ILE A 3 12.89 65.90 -27.03
C ILE A 3 12.63 64.49 -26.45
N LYS A 4 13.08 63.43 -27.16
CA LYS A 4 12.91 62.05 -26.69
C LYS A 4 13.76 61.71 -25.46
N SER A 5 14.91 62.38 -25.27
CA SER A 5 15.77 62.13 -24.12
C SER A 5 15.23 62.71 -22.81
N TYR A 6 14.53 63.85 -22.91
CA TYR A 6 13.92 64.45 -21.70
C TYR A 6 12.68 63.77 -21.28
N LEU A 7 11.93 63.12 -22.18
CA LEU A 7 10.77 62.32 -21.84
C LEU A 7 11.16 61.02 -21.14
N LEU A 8 12.30 60.42 -21.54
CA LEU A 8 12.82 59.26 -20.88
C LEU A 8 13.37 59.55 -19.46
N ALA A 9 14.04 60.73 -19.31
CA ALA A 9 14.54 61.17 -18.01
C ALA A 9 13.39 61.52 -17.05
N GLY A 10 12.29 62.13 -17.58
CA GLY A 10 11.11 62.40 -16.79
C GLY A 10 10.36 61.14 -16.33
N LEU A 11 10.29 60.10 -17.15
CA LEU A 11 9.68 58.84 -16.78
C LEU A 11 10.50 58.07 -15.72
N ALA A 12 11.83 58.15 -15.81
CA ALA A 12 12.71 57.50 -14.83
C ALA A 12 12.66 58.17 -13.45
N THR A 13 12.41 59.47 -13.37
CA THR A 13 12.26 60.18 -12.11
C THR A 13 10.91 59.94 -11.47
N PHE A 14 9.84 59.73 -12.24
CA PHE A 14 8.53 59.30 -11.66
C PHE A 14 8.55 57.87 -11.14
N ALA A 15 9.34 56.98 -11.74
CA ALA A 15 9.47 55.61 -11.25
C ALA A 15 10.27 55.51 -9.93
N LEU A 16 11.14 56.49 -9.64
CA LEU A 16 11.89 56.54 -8.39
C LEU A 16 11.18 57.30 -7.28
N ALA A 17 10.19 58.16 -7.60
CA ALA A 17 9.37 58.85 -6.61
C ALA A 17 8.16 58.05 -6.13
N SER A 18 7.94 56.84 -6.67
CA SER A 18 6.90 55.91 -6.22
C SER A 18 7.39 54.92 -5.13
N CYS A 19 8.63 55.07 -4.66
CA CYS A 19 9.04 54.48 -3.40
C CYS A 19 8.70 55.48 -2.32
N ASP A 20 7.44 55.59 -1.99
CA ASP A 20 6.96 56.29 -0.79
C ASP A 20 7.54 55.62 0.45
N ASP A 21 7.92 56.42 1.44
CA ASP A 21 8.47 55.99 2.73
C ASP A 21 7.53 55.03 3.52
N SER A 22 6.34 54.75 3.00
CA SER A 22 5.42 53.76 3.54
C SER A 22 5.93 52.31 3.46
N PHE A 23 7.06 52.06 2.75
CA PHE A 23 7.69 50.74 2.80
C PHE A 23 8.37 50.44 4.16
N ASN A 24 8.70 51.49 4.93
CA ASN A 24 9.20 51.33 6.28
C ASN A 24 8.08 50.99 7.30
N ASP A 25 6.85 51.37 7.00
CA ASP A 25 5.69 50.99 7.84
C ASP A 25 5.35 49.53 7.77
N TRP A 26 5.85 48.80 6.73
CA TRP A 26 5.65 47.36 6.60
C TRP A 26 6.55 46.57 7.58
N SER A 27 7.68 47.11 7.94
CA SER A 27 8.61 46.52 8.89
C SER A 27 8.27 46.94 10.35
N GLU A 28 7.48 47.99 10.51
CA GLU A 28 7.10 48.56 11.79
C GLU A 28 5.59 48.53 12.08
N GLN A 29 4.84 47.62 11.44
CA GLN A 29 3.45 47.45 11.86
C GLN A 29 3.43 46.90 13.30
N PRO A 30 3.08 47.76 14.32
CA PRO A 30 2.95 47.32 15.71
C PRO A 30 1.69 46.47 15.91
N GLY A 31 1.26 45.75 14.89
CA GLY A 31 0.05 44.97 14.91
C GLY A 31 0.13 43.58 14.29
N ASN A 32 1.26 43.24 13.66
CA ASN A 32 1.54 41.87 13.30
C ASN A 32 2.84 41.44 14.02
N PRO A 33 2.79 41.13 15.33
CA PRO A 33 3.87 40.35 15.86
C PRO A 33 3.94 39.12 14.94
N GLN A 34 5.00 38.99 14.12
CA GLN A 34 5.32 37.70 13.53
C GLN A 34 5.31 36.75 14.70
N GLY A 35 4.19 36.04 14.83
CA GLY A 35 3.98 35.15 15.95
C GLY A 35 5.23 34.28 15.99
N GLU A 36 5.79 34.13 17.18
CA GLU A 36 6.96 33.30 17.41
C GLU A 36 6.94 32.13 16.46
N ALA A 37 8.04 31.86 15.78
CA ALA A 37 8.11 30.87 14.72
C ALA A 37 7.51 29.56 15.24
N VAL A 38 6.26 29.32 14.88
CA VAL A 38 5.56 28.11 15.29
C VAL A 38 6.22 27.00 14.49
N ALA A 39 7.03 26.21 15.14
CA ALA A 39 7.73 25.10 14.51
C ALA A 39 7.17 23.78 15.04
N PHE A 40 7.10 22.80 14.17
CA PHE A 40 7.17 21.43 14.60
C PHE A 40 8.62 21.24 15.10
N GLY A 41 8.84 21.21 16.40
CA GLY A 41 10.19 21.04 16.96
C GLY A 41 10.78 19.68 16.56
N ASN A 42 12.11 19.60 16.49
CA ASN A 42 12.81 18.36 16.23
C ASN A 42 12.38 17.26 17.22
N GLY A 43 12.15 16.04 16.71
CA GLY A 43 11.67 14.92 17.51
C GLY A 43 10.21 15.02 17.96
N SER A 44 9.40 15.91 17.33
CA SER A 44 7.97 16.04 17.65
C SER A 44 7.12 14.88 17.13
N VAL A 45 7.64 14.09 16.20
CA VAL A 45 6.96 12.93 15.60
C VAL A 45 7.91 11.74 15.67
N ALA A 46 7.44 10.65 16.25
CA ALA A 46 8.15 9.37 16.28
C ALA A 46 7.33 8.31 15.55
N ALA A 47 7.94 7.59 14.60
CA ALA A 47 7.32 6.44 13.96
C ALA A 47 6.97 5.37 14.99
N VAL A 48 5.91 4.59 14.70
CA VAL A 48 5.64 3.35 15.44
C VAL A 48 6.47 2.20 14.84
N ASP A 49 6.45 1.05 15.50
CA ASP A 49 7.00 -0.19 14.97
C ASP A 49 6.29 -0.61 13.67
N VAL A 50 6.65 -1.76 13.12
CA VAL A 50 6.06 -2.27 11.88
C VAL A 50 4.54 -2.40 12.03
N ILE A 51 3.81 -1.79 11.12
CA ILE A 51 2.36 -1.92 10.99
C ILE A 51 2.11 -3.17 10.15
N ASP A 52 1.87 -4.30 10.80
CA ASP A 52 1.55 -5.56 10.15
C ASP A 52 0.03 -5.67 9.99
N PHE A 53 -0.46 -5.63 8.74
CA PHE A 53 -1.90 -5.65 8.45
C PHE A 53 -2.56 -6.97 8.86
N ALA A 54 -1.80 -8.07 8.90
CA ALA A 54 -2.29 -9.36 9.38
C ALA A 54 -2.67 -9.35 10.88
N GLN A 55 -2.13 -8.40 11.65
CA GLN A 55 -2.43 -8.23 13.06
C GLN A 55 -3.58 -7.23 13.33
N ILE A 56 -4.14 -6.63 12.28
CA ILE A 56 -5.20 -5.62 12.38
C ILE A 56 -6.52 -6.26 12.00
N THR A 57 -7.48 -6.25 12.93
CA THR A 57 -8.81 -6.78 12.67
C THR A 57 -9.57 -5.90 11.66
N GLU A 58 -10.43 -6.52 10.83
CA GLU A 58 -11.21 -5.80 9.81
C GLU A 58 -12.13 -4.70 10.37
N SER A 59 -12.53 -4.83 11.64
CA SER A 59 -13.36 -3.83 12.34
C SER A 59 -12.58 -2.59 12.80
N THR A 60 -11.27 -2.53 12.56
CA THR A 60 -10.43 -1.42 13.00
C THR A 60 -10.63 -0.19 12.12
N ASP A 61 -11.21 0.87 12.66
CA ASP A 61 -11.45 2.12 11.92
C ASP A 61 -10.16 2.91 11.65
N SER A 62 -9.20 2.89 12.60
CA SER A 62 -7.99 3.70 12.52
C SER A 62 -6.75 2.97 13.01
N VAL A 63 -5.60 3.27 12.40
CA VAL A 63 -4.30 2.69 12.74
C VAL A 63 -3.33 3.79 13.16
N GLN A 64 -2.51 3.48 14.18
CA GLN A 64 -1.43 4.36 14.64
C GLN A 64 -0.28 4.34 13.63
N ILE A 65 0.08 5.51 13.10
CA ILE A 65 1.20 5.67 12.15
C ILE A 65 2.44 6.22 12.85
N CYS A 66 2.22 7.15 13.76
CA CYS A 66 3.28 7.79 14.51
C CYS A 66 2.73 8.30 15.85
N ASN A 67 3.61 8.66 16.75
CA ASN A 67 3.28 9.37 17.97
C ASN A 67 3.64 10.84 17.79
N ILE A 68 2.68 11.75 17.98
CA ILE A 68 2.93 13.19 18.02
C ILE A 68 3.28 13.53 19.47
N THR A 69 4.57 13.63 19.76
CA THR A 69 5.09 13.83 21.13
C THR A 69 5.03 15.29 21.58
N LYS A 70 5.11 16.21 20.61
CA LYS A 70 5.02 17.65 20.85
C LYS A 70 4.08 18.26 19.81
N ALA A 71 2.94 18.77 20.25
CA ALA A 71 2.08 19.56 19.36
C ALA A 71 2.80 20.86 18.97
N PRO A 72 2.50 21.42 17.78
CA PRO A 72 2.96 22.77 17.47
C PRO A 72 2.46 23.73 18.53
N THR A 73 3.38 24.42 19.17
CA THR A 73 3.02 25.44 20.17
C THR A 73 2.87 26.79 19.47
N SER A 74 1.77 27.45 19.73
CA SER A 74 1.58 28.87 19.44
C SER A 74 1.38 29.59 20.77
N SER A 75 1.95 30.76 20.94
CA SER A 75 1.65 31.66 22.06
C SER A 75 0.18 32.09 22.06
N ASN A 76 -0.51 31.94 20.91
CA ASN A 76 -1.92 32.23 20.77
C ASN A 76 -2.75 30.94 20.91
N THR A 77 -3.44 30.77 22.03
CA THR A 77 -4.28 29.61 22.36
C THR A 77 -5.53 29.45 21.46
N ALA A 78 -5.80 30.40 20.57
CA ALA A 78 -6.93 30.34 19.64
C ALA A 78 -6.71 29.40 18.45
N TYR A 79 -5.53 28.78 18.30
CA TYR A 79 -5.25 27.87 17.22
C TYR A 79 -5.53 26.41 17.58
N THR A 80 -6.40 25.79 16.81
CA THR A 80 -6.59 24.33 16.88
C THR A 80 -5.88 23.68 15.70
N PRO A 81 -4.82 22.90 15.90
CA PRO A 81 -4.12 22.24 14.79
C PRO A 81 -4.96 21.12 14.19
N LYS A 82 -5.04 21.08 12.87
CA LYS A 82 -5.52 19.94 12.09
C LYS A 82 -4.33 19.24 11.47
N TYR A 83 -4.30 17.91 11.57
CA TYR A 83 -3.15 17.13 11.10
C TYR A 83 -3.48 16.37 9.82
N THR A 84 -2.48 16.27 8.96
CA THR A 84 -2.49 15.40 7.78
C THR A 84 -1.17 14.65 7.68
N LEU A 85 -1.23 13.40 7.29
CA LEU A 85 -0.07 12.61 6.91
C LEU A 85 0.20 12.87 5.42
N ARG A 86 1.41 13.25 5.09
CA ARG A 86 1.87 13.45 3.72
C ARG A 86 2.92 12.40 3.40
N ILE A 87 2.62 11.53 2.44
CA ILE A 87 3.46 10.42 2.04
C ILE A 87 4.05 10.73 0.67
N ASN A 88 5.36 10.78 0.58
CA ASN A 88 6.06 11.00 -0.67
C ASN A 88 6.48 9.64 -1.27
N TYR A 89 6.08 9.39 -2.52
CA TYR A 89 6.38 8.14 -3.20
C TYR A 89 6.64 8.38 -4.69
N LYS A 90 7.26 7.41 -5.36
CA LYS A 90 7.44 7.42 -6.81
C LYS A 90 6.48 6.43 -7.46
N LYS A 91 5.79 6.87 -8.51
CA LYS A 91 4.99 6.01 -9.37
C LYS A 91 5.28 6.36 -10.82
N ASN A 92 5.66 5.39 -11.63
CA ASN A 92 6.06 5.59 -13.04
C ASN A 92 7.17 6.65 -13.20
N ASN A 93 8.18 6.65 -12.32
CA ASN A 93 9.26 7.62 -12.22
C ASN A 93 8.84 9.06 -11.87
N GLU A 94 7.57 9.31 -11.61
CA GLU A 94 7.07 10.60 -11.14
C GLU A 94 7.00 10.65 -9.61
N GLN A 95 7.44 11.77 -9.04
CA GLN A 95 7.27 12.03 -7.61
C GLN A 95 5.82 12.41 -7.33
N LYS A 96 5.18 11.70 -6.40
CA LYS A 96 3.78 11.93 -5.98
C LYS A 96 3.70 12.09 -4.47
N THR A 97 2.63 12.72 -4.03
CA THR A 97 2.33 12.86 -2.60
C THR A 97 0.90 12.41 -2.35
N GLU A 98 0.74 11.43 -1.47
CA GLU A 98 -0.56 11.07 -0.89
C GLU A 98 -0.79 11.88 0.38
N VAL A 99 -2.04 12.28 0.61
CA VAL A 99 -2.43 13.08 1.77
C VAL A 99 -3.59 12.40 2.50
N LEU A 100 -3.34 11.90 3.68
CA LEU A 100 -4.35 11.26 4.51
C LEU A 100 -4.71 12.15 5.70
N LYS A 101 -6.00 12.21 6.06
CA LYS A 101 -6.44 12.87 7.29
C LYS A 101 -5.86 12.14 8.50
N MET A 102 -5.36 12.89 9.47
CA MET A 102 -4.74 12.33 10.67
C MET A 102 -5.35 12.94 11.92
N GLY A 103 -5.56 12.12 12.93
CA GLY A 103 -5.95 12.58 14.26
C GLY A 103 -4.77 13.18 15.02
N SER A 104 -5.06 13.94 16.10
CA SER A 104 -4.06 14.59 16.94
C SER A 104 -3.08 13.62 17.64
N THR A 105 -3.45 12.35 17.72
CA THR A 105 -2.61 11.29 18.29
C THR A 105 -1.72 10.59 17.26
N GLY A 106 -1.81 10.95 15.96
CA GLY A 106 -1.05 10.31 14.90
C GLY A 106 -1.72 9.09 14.27
N LYS A 107 -3.04 8.95 14.41
CA LYS A 107 -3.84 7.89 13.78
C LYS A 107 -4.42 8.35 12.44
N VAL A 108 -4.49 7.44 11.48
CA VAL A 108 -5.18 7.63 10.20
C VAL A 108 -6.26 6.57 10.04
N LYS A 109 -7.21 6.78 9.13
CA LYS A 109 -8.20 5.76 8.79
C LYS A 109 -7.51 4.54 8.17
N TYR A 110 -7.72 3.36 8.74
CA TYR A 110 -7.04 2.13 8.33
C TYR A 110 -7.30 1.78 6.86
N ALA A 111 -8.57 1.83 6.43
CA ALA A 111 -8.94 1.50 5.06
C ALA A 111 -8.24 2.38 4.01
N ASP A 112 -8.07 3.69 4.29
CA ASP A 112 -7.41 4.61 3.38
C ASP A 112 -5.90 4.33 3.32
N PHE A 113 -5.27 4.05 4.46
CA PHE A 113 -3.85 3.71 4.53
C PHE A 113 -3.56 2.35 3.86
N LYS A 114 -4.36 1.31 4.16
CA LYS A 114 -4.26 -0.01 3.53
C LYS A 114 -4.35 0.10 2.01
N LYS A 115 -5.39 0.80 1.52
CA LYS A 115 -5.58 1.02 0.08
C LYS A 115 -4.39 1.72 -0.57
N PHE A 116 -3.84 2.75 0.08
CA PHE A 116 -2.65 3.45 -0.41
C PHE A 116 -1.44 2.49 -0.51
N VAL A 117 -1.16 1.73 0.55
CA VAL A 117 -0.02 0.79 0.58
C VAL A 117 -0.15 -0.27 -0.51
N GLU A 118 -1.29 -0.94 -0.59
CA GLU A 118 -1.53 -2.01 -1.57
C GLU A 118 -1.49 -1.50 -3.03
N ASN A 119 -2.01 -0.31 -3.31
CA ASN A 119 -2.00 0.28 -4.65
C ASN A 119 -0.62 0.81 -5.09
N THR A 120 0.26 1.11 -4.13
CA THR A 120 1.56 1.73 -4.40
C THR A 120 2.70 0.72 -4.34
N TYR A 121 2.67 -0.19 -3.38
CA TYR A 121 3.73 -1.15 -3.09
C TYR A 121 3.33 -2.60 -3.39
N GLY A 122 2.05 -2.82 -3.75
CA GLY A 122 1.52 -4.16 -3.97
C GLY A 122 1.06 -4.84 -2.68
N LYS A 123 0.56 -6.08 -2.85
CA LYS A 123 0.00 -6.87 -1.74
C LYS A 123 0.97 -7.86 -1.13
N LYS A 124 2.19 -7.95 -1.65
CA LYS A 124 3.19 -8.88 -1.14
C LYS A 124 3.43 -8.66 0.36
N PRO A 125 3.42 -9.73 1.20
CA PRO A 125 3.57 -9.61 2.65
C PRO A 125 5.03 -9.38 3.07
N VAL A 126 5.61 -8.28 2.55
CA VAL A 126 6.95 -7.79 2.90
C VAL A 126 6.84 -6.41 3.52
N VAL A 127 7.80 -6.07 4.38
CA VAL A 127 7.87 -4.75 4.97
C VAL A 127 8.29 -3.72 3.92
N ASN A 128 7.47 -2.69 3.77
CA ASN A 128 7.73 -1.55 2.89
C ASN A 128 8.13 -0.34 3.73
N ASP A 129 9.23 0.31 3.38
CA ASP A 129 9.68 1.56 3.99
C ASP A 129 9.07 2.74 3.24
N ILE A 130 8.25 3.53 3.92
CA ILE A 130 7.41 4.57 3.35
C ILE A 130 7.82 5.92 3.94
N GLN A 131 8.36 6.81 3.12
CA GLN A 131 8.77 8.14 3.56
C GLN A 131 7.56 9.06 3.75
N ALA A 132 7.43 9.63 4.93
CA ALA A 132 6.32 10.48 5.30
C ALA A 132 6.73 11.65 6.18
N LYS A 133 5.82 12.63 6.28
CA LYS A 133 5.85 13.71 7.26
C LYS A 133 4.45 14.06 7.71
N VAL A 134 4.33 14.62 8.90
CA VAL A 134 3.07 15.17 9.41
C VAL A 134 3.03 16.65 9.08
N ARG A 135 1.91 17.09 8.51
CA ARG A 135 1.60 18.53 8.38
C ARG A 135 0.54 18.92 9.38
N ALA A 136 0.85 19.90 10.21
CA ALA A 136 -0.12 20.61 11.01
C ALA A 136 -0.59 21.86 10.28
N THR A 137 -1.90 22.03 10.17
CA THR A 137 -2.54 23.24 9.66
C THR A 137 -3.11 24.00 10.83
N LEU A 138 -2.61 25.19 11.07
CA LEU A 138 -3.09 26.08 12.12
C LEU A 138 -4.03 27.11 11.51
N SER A 139 -5.27 27.14 11.97
CA SER A 139 -6.26 28.14 11.57
C SER A 139 -6.85 28.79 12.81
N MET A 140 -6.97 30.11 12.80
CA MET A 140 -7.76 30.81 13.81
C MET A 140 -9.25 30.61 13.54
N ASN A 141 -10.04 30.46 14.59
CA ASN A 141 -11.49 30.43 14.48
C ASN A 141 -12.01 31.68 13.76
N GLY A 142 -12.67 31.46 12.60
CA GLY A 142 -13.24 32.55 11.79
C GLY A 142 -12.27 33.21 10.80
N ASN A 143 -11.01 32.76 10.71
CA ASN A 143 -10.05 33.26 9.71
C ASN A 143 -9.78 32.22 8.62
N THR A 144 -9.76 32.66 7.35
CA THR A 144 -9.45 31.82 6.18
C THR A 144 -7.95 31.57 6.02
N ASN A 145 -7.10 32.36 6.65
CA ASN A 145 -5.65 32.22 6.60
C ASN A 145 -5.19 31.09 7.51
N ALA A 146 -4.46 30.15 6.94
CA ALA A 146 -3.92 29.00 7.66
C ALA A 146 -2.38 28.98 7.52
N SER A 147 -1.69 28.71 8.62
CA SER A 147 -0.26 28.42 8.61
C SER A 147 -0.03 26.92 8.54
N PHE A 148 0.96 26.50 7.74
CA PHE A 148 1.32 25.11 7.55
C PHE A 148 2.68 24.83 8.18
N LEU A 149 2.74 23.82 9.02
CA LEU A 149 3.97 23.37 9.66
C LEU A 149 4.19 21.91 9.33
N ASP A 150 5.34 21.59 8.79
CA ASP A 150 5.72 20.21 8.51
C ASP A 150 6.69 19.69 9.58
N SER A 151 6.50 18.44 10.00
CA SER A 151 7.47 17.72 10.81
C SER A 151 8.71 17.37 9.97
N GLU A 152 9.76 16.87 10.64
CA GLU A 152 10.81 16.12 9.95
C GLU A 152 10.23 14.90 9.23
N ASN A 153 10.96 14.45 8.19
CA ASN A 153 10.61 13.20 7.53
C ASN A 153 10.89 12.01 8.47
N PHE A 154 10.00 11.03 8.44
CA PHE A 154 10.18 9.77 9.13
C PHE A 154 9.79 8.61 8.22
N ILE A 155 10.17 7.40 8.61
CA ILE A 155 9.88 6.18 7.86
C ILE A 155 8.75 5.43 8.56
N ILE A 156 7.68 5.17 7.83
CA ILE A 156 6.62 4.24 8.21
C ILE A 156 7.00 2.87 7.65
N LYS A 157 6.94 1.85 8.49
CA LYS A 157 7.13 0.46 8.09
C LYS A 157 5.77 -0.23 8.03
N ALA A 158 5.33 -0.63 6.83
CA ALA A 158 4.04 -1.28 6.64
C ALA A 158 4.20 -2.61 5.91
N LYS A 159 3.54 -3.65 6.42
CA LYS A 159 3.53 -4.99 5.83
C LYS A 159 2.09 -5.35 5.44
N PRO A 160 1.79 -5.52 4.14
CA PRO A 160 0.48 -5.95 3.69
C PRO A 160 0.09 -7.33 4.23
N ASP A 161 -1.23 -7.55 4.34
CA ASP A 161 -1.85 -8.81 4.72
C ASP A 161 -2.39 -9.49 3.45
N ALA A 162 -1.53 -10.21 2.75
CA ALA A 162 -1.96 -11.07 1.67
C ALA A 162 -1.55 -12.50 1.98
N PRO A 163 -2.36 -13.50 1.59
CA PRO A 163 -1.96 -14.88 1.72
C PRO A 163 -0.66 -15.12 0.95
N GLU A 164 0.19 -15.99 1.48
CA GLU A 164 1.39 -16.40 0.78
C GLU A 164 1.02 -17.16 -0.50
N ILE A 165 1.42 -16.63 -1.65
CA ILE A 165 1.25 -17.27 -2.94
C ILE A 165 2.59 -17.82 -3.38
N ALA A 166 2.66 -19.13 -3.55
CA ALA A 166 3.88 -19.77 -4.06
C ALA A 166 4.18 -19.30 -5.49
N SER A 167 5.45 -19.15 -5.82
CA SER A 167 5.86 -18.76 -7.17
C SER A 167 5.62 -19.86 -8.21
N THR A 168 5.39 -21.09 -7.76
CA THR A 168 5.23 -22.27 -8.62
C THR A 168 4.27 -23.26 -7.97
N TYR A 169 3.35 -23.78 -8.79
CA TYR A 169 2.46 -24.88 -8.43
C TYR A 169 2.62 -26.06 -9.38
N TYR A 170 2.22 -27.23 -8.92
CA TYR A 170 2.32 -28.50 -9.63
C TYR A 170 0.99 -29.26 -9.54
N VAL A 171 0.71 -30.04 -10.57
CA VAL A 171 -0.39 -31.01 -10.56
C VAL A 171 0.05 -32.23 -9.75
N ILE A 172 -0.73 -32.59 -8.76
CA ILE A 172 -0.52 -33.75 -7.91
C ILE A 172 -1.57 -34.80 -8.29
N GLY A 173 -1.13 -35.96 -8.80
CA GLY A 173 -1.99 -36.93 -9.47
C GLY A 173 -1.95 -36.76 -10.98
N GLY A 174 -3.09 -36.62 -11.62
CA GLY A 174 -3.16 -36.53 -13.07
C GLY A 174 -2.94 -37.90 -13.73
N THR A 175 -2.03 -37.96 -14.69
CA THR A 175 -1.65 -39.23 -15.37
C THR A 175 -0.62 -40.05 -14.61
N LEU A 176 -0.08 -39.52 -13.52
CA LEU A 176 0.87 -40.17 -12.63
C LEU A 176 0.22 -40.58 -11.32
N ASN A 177 0.87 -41.49 -10.61
CA ASN A 177 0.53 -41.75 -9.22
C ASN A 177 0.71 -40.48 -8.39
N TRP A 178 -0.14 -40.25 -7.40
CA TRP A 178 -0.15 -39.05 -6.56
C TRP A 178 1.21 -38.76 -5.91
N ALA A 179 1.81 -39.75 -5.26
CA ALA A 179 3.10 -39.59 -4.61
C ALA A 179 4.25 -39.40 -5.63
N GLU A 180 4.16 -40.07 -6.78
CA GLU A 180 5.14 -39.93 -7.87
C GLU A 180 5.07 -38.56 -8.51
N SER A 181 3.88 -38.04 -8.76
CA SER A 181 3.69 -36.71 -9.34
C SER A 181 4.27 -35.62 -8.43
N ALA A 182 4.03 -35.69 -7.14
CA ALA A 182 4.60 -34.77 -6.14
C ALA A 182 6.14 -34.87 -6.12
N ARG A 183 6.71 -36.10 -6.09
CA ARG A 183 8.16 -36.31 -6.05
C ARG A 183 8.87 -35.80 -7.32
N THR A 184 8.27 -36.05 -8.47
CA THR A 184 8.90 -35.71 -9.77
C THR A 184 8.64 -34.30 -10.22
N LYS A 185 7.59 -33.64 -9.74
CA LYS A 185 7.20 -32.27 -10.11
C LYS A 185 7.14 -32.03 -11.64
N LYS A 186 6.77 -33.09 -12.39
CA LYS A 186 6.80 -33.05 -13.85
C LYS A 186 5.75 -32.14 -14.47
N GLN A 187 4.57 -32.10 -13.88
CA GLN A 187 3.44 -31.30 -14.38
C GLN A 187 3.37 -29.96 -13.66
N LYS A 188 4.11 -28.99 -14.19
CA LYS A 188 4.20 -27.64 -13.62
C LYS A 188 3.12 -26.74 -14.21
N PHE A 189 2.50 -25.90 -13.39
CA PHE A 189 1.68 -24.81 -13.85
C PHE A 189 2.54 -23.72 -14.52
N ILE A 190 2.06 -23.23 -15.65
CA ILE A 190 2.67 -22.14 -16.41
C ILE A 190 2.05 -20.81 -15.93
N ARG A 191 2.87 -19.79 -15.84
CA ARG A 191 2.43 -18.43 -15.51
C ARG A 191 3.25 -17.42 -16.29
N THR A 192 2.81 -16.18 -16.29
CA THR A 192 3.60 -15.05 -16.78
C THR A 192 4.84 -14.85 -15.89
N HIS A 193 5.79 -14.05 -16.34
CA HIS A 193 6.97 -13.71 -15.54
C HIS A 193 6.73 -12.59 -14.52
N ALA A 194 5.50 -12.05 -14.47
CA ALA A 194 5.11 -11.03 -13.49
C ALA A 194 5.17 -11.56 -12.05
N ASP A 195 5.22 -10.66 -11.08
CA ASP A 195 5.10 -11.03 -9.67
C ASP A 195 3.77 -11.74 -9.42
N VAL A 196 3.75 -12.75 -8.54
CA VAL A 196 2.53 -13.54 -8.24
C VAL A 196 1.42 -12.70 -7.61
N TYR A 197 1.76 -11.57 -7.00
CA TYR A 197 0.78 -10.65 -6.42
C TYR A 197 0.23 -9.63 -7.44
N ASP A 198 0.91 -9.45 -8.58
CA ASP A 198 0.45 -8.63 -9.70
C ASP A 198 -0.39 -9.45 -10.69
N ASP A 199 0.02 -10.71 -10.92
CA ASP A 199 -0.68 -11.66 -11.79
C ASP A 199 -0.71 -13.06 -11.14
N PRO A 200 -1.73 -13.36 -10.32
CA PRO A 200 -1.87 -14.65 -9.65
C PRO A 200 -2.41 -15.79 -10.54
N VAL A 201 -2.45 -15.60 -11.84
CA VAL A 201 -2.98 -16.61 -12.78
C VAL A 201 -1.95 -17.68 -13.06
N PHE A 202 -2.32 -18.94 -12.79
CA PHE A 202 -1.55 -20.14 -13.07
C PHE A 202 -2.35 -21.04 -13.99
N THR A 203 -1.73 -21.53 -15.06
CA THR A 203 -2.38 -22.37 -16.08
C THR A 203 -1.69 -23.72 -16.20
N ALA A 204 -2.44 -24.79 -16.25
CA ALA A 204 -1.92 -26.11 -16.54
C ALA A 204 -2.80 -26.82 -17.58
N VAL A 205 -2.15 -27.62 -18.45
CA VAL A 205 -2.84 -28.54 -19.32
C VAL A 205 -2.77 -29.93 -18.68
N ILE A 206 -3.91 -30.50 -18.36
CA ILE A 206 -4.00 -31.80 -17.69
C ILE A 206 -4.55 -32.79 -18.70
N PRO A 207 -3.73 -33.72 -19.21
CA PRO A 207 -4.20 -34.76 -20.11
C PRO A 207 -5.23 -35.65 -19.44
N ALA A 208 -6.33 -35.96 -20.09
CA ALA A 208 -7.26 -36.97 -19.63
C ALA A 208 -6.68 -38.38 -19.88
N ASN A 209 -6.90 -39.30 -18.95
CA ASN A 209 -6.57 -40.71 -19.16
C ASN A 209 -7.45 -41.31 -20.26
N ALA A 210 -6.87 -42.15 -21.09
CA ALA A 210 -7.59 -42.79 -22.18
C ALA A 210 -8.76 -43.63 -21.60
N GLY A 211 -9.98 -43.23 -21.94
CA GLY A 211 -11.20 -43.93 -21.57
C GLY A 211 -11.64 -43.74 -20.11
N GLY A 212 -11.19 -42.65 -19.42
CA GLY A 212 -11.54 -42.50 -18.04
C GLY A 212 -11.44 -41.06 -17.49
N GLU A 213 -11.50 -40.98 -16.21
CA GLU A 213 -11.38 -39.75 -15.41
C GLU A 213 -9.94 -39.56 -14.96
N THR A 214 -9.47 -38.31 -15.00
CA THR A 214 -8.17 -37.92 -14.45
C THR A 214 -8.38 -37.10 -13.20
N TRP A 215 -7.96 -37.63 -12.07
CA TRP A 215 -8.08 -36.99 -10.78
C TRP A 215 -6.79 -36.30 -10.38
N PHE A 216 -6.88 -35.09 -9.81
CA PHE A 216 -5.72 -34.35 -9.40
C PHE A 216 -6.02 -33.37 -8.25
N GLY A 217 -4.97 -32.93 -7.60
CA GLY A 217 -4.91 -31.81 -6.70
C GLY A 217 -3.83 -30.84 -7.16
N ILE A 218 -3.65 -29.74 -6.45
CA ILE A 218 -2.65 -28.72 -6.74
C ILE A 218 -1.76 -28.57 -5.51
N GLY A 219 -0.45 -28.52 -5.71
CA GLY A 219 0.50 -28.27 -4.61
C GLY A 219 1.60 -27.31 -5.01
N SER A 220 2.04 -26.51 -4.05
CA SER A 220 3.28 -25.75 -4.18
C SER A 220 4.50 -26.67 -4.23
N GLY A 221 5.67 -26.08 -4.51
CA GLY A 221 6.93 -26.83 -4.40
C GLY A 221 7.15 -27.41 -3.00
N GLU A 222 6.83 -26.64 -1.96
CA GLU A 222 6.91 -27.06 -0.57
C GLU A 222 5.94 -28.20 -0.26
N THR A 223 4.66 -28.07 -0.66
CA THR A 223 3.67 -29.13 -0.53
C THR A 223 4.12 -30.44 -1.18
N CYS A 224 4.74 -30.35 -2.38
CA CYS A 224 5.30 -31.53 -3.05
C CYS A 224 6.44 -32.17 -2.25
N ASP A 225 7.30 -31.37 -1.62
CA ASP A 225 8.40 -31.86 -0.78
C ASP A 225 7.89 -32.47 0.54
N GLU A 226 6.84 -31.92 1.12
CA GLU A 226 6.15 -32.51 2.29
C GLU A 226 5.58 -33.90 1.97
N ILE A 227 4.92 -34.05 0.83
CA ILE A 227 4.39 -35.34 0.38
C ILE A 227 5.54 -36.33 0.14
N ALA A 228 6.58 -35.90 -0.60
CA ALA A 228 7.69 -36.77 -0.97
C ALA A 228 8.51 -37.26 0.22
N ASN A 229 8.73 -36.39 1.23
CA ASN A 229 9.66 -36.65 2.33
C ASN A 229 8.97 -37.08 3.62
N LYS A 230 7.70 -36.62 3.85
CA LYS A 230 7.00 -36.82 5.11
C LYS A 230 5.65 -37.55 4.95
N ASN A 231 5.21 -37.77 3.71
CA ASN A 231 3.87 -38.28 3.40
C ASN A 231 2.74 -37.39 3.97
N GLU A 232 2.97 -36.06 4.02
CA GLU A 232 2.00 -35.07 4.50
C GLU A 232 1.20 -34.50 3.32
N TRP A 233 -0.13 -34.59 3.38
CA TRP A 233 -1.05 -34.23 2.31
C TRP A 233 -1.91 -33.01 2.63
N LYS A 234 -1.85 -32.50 3.85
CA LYS A 234 -2.75 -31.49 4.38
C LYS A 234 -2.76 -30.18 3.56
N HIS A 235 -1.64 -29.81 2.96
CA HIS A 235 -1.50 -28.57 2.19
C HIS A 235 -1.81 -28.72 0.69
N VAL A 236 -2.25 -29.87 0.24
CA VAL A 236 -2.74 -30.07 -1.13
C VAL A 236 -4.01 -29.25 -1.32
N LEU A 237 -4.04 -28.39 -2.32
CA LEU A 237 -5.22 -27.62 -2.70
C LEU A 237 -6.17 -28.51 -3.50
N GLY A 238 -7.44 -28.40 -3.19
CA GLY A 238 -8.54 -29.06 -3.87
C GLY A 238 -9.74 -28.15 -3.99
N THR A 239 -10.84 -28.65 -4.54
CA THR A 239 -12.09 -27.93 -4.64
C THR A 239 -12.92 -28.03 -3.36
N THR A 240 -13.54 -26.92 -2.96
CA THR A 240 -14.46 -26.89 -1.81
C THR A 240 -15.83 -27.56 -2.10
N LYS A 241 -16.09 -27.92 -3.36
CA LYS A 241 -17.36 -28.54 -3.80
C LYS A 241 -17.42 -30.08 -3.62
N GLY A 242 -16.35 -30.67 -3.09
CA GLY A 242 -16.24 -32.11 -2.92
C GLY A 242 -15.64 -32.84 -4.13
N ASN A 243 -15.32 -34.13 -3.94
CA ASN A 243 -14.68 -34.95 -4.97
C ASN A 243 -15.44 -34.98 -6.28
N GLY A 244 -14.71 -34.82 -7.37
CA GLY A 244 -15.24 -34.98 -8.70
C GLY A 244 -15.97 -33.77 -9.21
N SER A 245 -15.76 -32.61 -8.65
CA SER A 245 -16.14 -31.40 -9.32
C SER A 245 -15.49 -31.39 -10.71
N ASN A 246 -16.32 -31.55 -11.71
CA ASN A 246 -15.95 -31.76 -13.10
C ASN A 246 -16.58 -30.65 -13.90
N GLY A 247 -15.91 -29.54 -13.97
CA GLY A 247 -16.43 -28.41 -14.71
C GLY A 247 -15.65 -28.17 -16.00
N VAL A 248 -16.36 -28.10 -17.11
CA VAL A 248 -15.96 -27.32 -18.24
C VAL A 248 -16.50 -25.92 -17.98
N ASP A 249 -15.61 -24.91 -17.97
CA ASP A 249 -15.96 -23.49 -17.73
C ASP A 249 -16.66 -23.22 -16.39
N VAL A 250 -16.21 -23.85 -15.31
CA VAL A 250 -16.76 -23.67 -13.96
C VAL A 250 -15.72 -23.03 -13.05
N GLU A 251 -16.10 -21.94 -12.40
CA GLU A 251 -15.31 -21.38 -11.30
C GLU A 251 -15.53 -22.22 -10.02
N GLU A 252 -14.42 -22.57 -9.37
CA GLU A 252 -14.43 -23.30 -8.12
C GLU A 252 -13.52 -22.62 -7.10
N SER A 253 -14.00 -22.58 -5.86
CA SER A 253 -13.17 -22.15 -4.74
C SER A 253 -12.20 -23.22 -4.36
N LEU A 254 -10.97 -22.83 -4.02
CA LEU A 254 -9.90 -23.72 -3.59
C LEU A 254 -9.70 -23.60 -2.09
N ASP A 255 -9.36 -24.73 -1.48
CA ASP A 255 -8.88 -24.76 -0.09
C ASP A 255 -7.94 -25.97 0.10
N THR A 256 -7.24 -26.01 1.22
CA THR A 256 -6.32 -27.09 1.55
C THR A 256 -7.06 -28.32 2.07
N ARG A 257 -6.48 -29.50 1.89
CA ARG A 257 -7.03 -30.74 2.44
C ARG A 257 -7.15 -30.73 3.96
N GLU A 258 -6.39 -29.91 4.63
CA GLU A 258 -6.54 -29.71 6.07
C GLU A 258 -7.96 -29.22 6.42
N HIS A 259 -8.55 -28.37 5.61
CA HIS A 259 -9.89 -27.81 5.84
C HIS A 259 -11.00 -28.63 5.17
N ILE A 260 -10.77 -29.09 3.93
CA ILE A 260 -11.80 -29.79 3.14
C ILE A 260 -11.73 -31.31 3.24
N GLY A 261 -10.71 -31.86 3.91
CA GLY A 261 -10.49 -33.30 4.01
C GLY A 261 -10.05 -33.93 2.68
N ASN A 262 -10.16 -35.25 2.56
CA ASN A 262 -9.73 -35.97 1.36
C ASN A 262 -10.72 -35.87 0.18
N ALA A 263 -11.84 -35.17 0.36
CA ALA A 263 -12.96 -35.15 -0.58
C ALA A 263 -12.91 -33.97 -1.58
N GLY A 264 -11.77 -33.33 -1.78
CA GLY A 264 -11.65 -32.12 -2.58
C GLY A 264 -10.85 -32.27 -3.88
N SER A 265 -10.70 -33.47 -4.45
CA SER A 265 -9.92 -33.64 -5.68
C SER A 265 -10.67 -33.11 -6.90
N PHE A 266 -9.94 -32.46 -7.81
CA PHE A 266 -10.44 -32.08 -9.12
C PHE A 266 -10.50 -33.31 -10.05
N LYS A 267 -11.37 -33.23 -11.05
CA LYS A 267 -11.52 -34.26 -12.05
C LYS A 267 -11.63 -33.68 -13.45
N VAL A 268 -10.93 -34.28 -14.40
CA VAL A 268 -11.12 -34.06 -15.85
C VAL A 268 -11.62 -35.37 -16.47
N SER A 269 -12.63 -35.27 -17.33
CA SER A 269 -13.25 -36.40 -18.01
C SER A 269 -13.09 -36.29 -19.53
N THR A 270 -12.87 -37.41 -20.20
CA THR A 270 -12.66 -37.48 -21.66
C THR A 270 -13.90 -37.22 -22.52
N ASP A 271 -15.07 -37.33 -21.90
CA ASP A 271 -16.35 -37.15 -22.58
C ASP A 271 -16.80 -35.67 -22.68
N LYS A 272 -16.00 -34.78 -22.11
CA LYS A 272 -16.21 -33.33 -22.23
C LYS A 272 -14.96 -32.73 -22.88
N LYS A 273 -15.06 -32.46 -24.16
CA LYS A 273 -14.06 -31.71 -24.93
C LYS A 273 -14.41 -30.23 -24.91
#